data_16b71d9fc04ae320652132db037c811c
#
_entry.id   16b71d9fc04ae320652132db037c811c
#
_cell.length_a   1.000
_cell.length_b   1.000
_cell.length_c   1.000
_cell.angle_alpha   90.00
_cell.angle_beta   90.00
_cell.angle_gamma   90.00
#
_symmetry.space_group_name_H-M   'P 1'
#
loop_
_entity.id
_entity.type
_entity.pdbx_description
1 polymer ?
#
loop_
_entity_poly.entity_id
_entity_poly.type
_entity_poly.pdbx_seq_one_letter_code
_entity_poly.pdbx_strand_id
1 'polypeptide(L)'
;MKTELIVHKGVHVKKSMLHGWGVFTSSKIKKGDIVEECIIPYDMIPTNTNALINYRFIWPDISFKAAKELGVDVQFSGYCLPLGFGSIYNHSEDPNIDWDIDLSERVVQFTAIKDIKAGEELLFNYESPLVNH
;
A
#
# COMPACT_ATOMS: atom_id res chain seq x y z
N MET A 1 -17.01 10.86 6.52
CA MET A 1 -16.04 11.50 5.59
C MET A 1 -14.68 11.57 6.23
N LYS A 2 -13.67 11.16 5.50
CA LYS A 2 -12.28 11.24 5.96
C LYS A 2 -11.80 12.69 5.96
N THR A 3 -11.24 13.16 7.07
CA THR A 3 -10.74 14.53 7.21
C THR A 3 -9.22 14.60 7.41
N GLU A 4 -8.59 13.48 7.68
CA GLU A 4 -7.12 13.40 7.82
C GLU A 4 -6.65 12.04 7.34
N LEU A 5 -5.40 11.99 6.90
CA LEU A 5 -4.73 10.75 6.54
C LEU A 5 -3.96 10.23 7.76
N ILE A 6 -3.94 8.91 7.91
CA ILE A 6 -3.24 8.25 8.99
C ILE A 6 -1.84 7.89 8.52
N VAL A 7 -0.83 8.18 9.34
CA VAL A 7 0.53 7.67 9.20
C VAL A 7 0.95 7.18 10.58
N HIS A 8 1.29 5.90 10.70
CA HIS A 8 1.74 5.34 11.97
C HIS A 8 3.01 6.06 12.42
N LYS A 9 3.08 6.40 13.69
CA LYS A 9 4.10 7.31 14.25
C LYS A 9 5.56 6.90 14.03
N GLY A 10 5.82 5.61 13.85
CA GLY A 10 7.19 5.11 13.68
C GLY A 10 7.63 4.91 12.23
N VAL A 11 6.75 5.14 11.28
CA VAL A 11 7.02 4.85 9.87
C VAL A 11 7.95 5.91 9.28
N HIS A 12 9.04 5.48 8.66
CA HIS A 12 10.04 6.37 8.05
C HIS A 12 10.81 5.65 6.94
N VAL A 13 11.51 6.43 6.13
CA VAL A 13 12.31 5.93 5.00
C VAL A 13 13.79 5.91 5.37
N LYS A 14 14.47 4.81 5.05
CA LYS A 14 15.92 4.72 5.17
C LYS A 14 16.48 3.69 4.18
N LYS A 15 17.79 3.60 4.08
CA LYS A 15 18.46 2.62 3.21
C LYS A 15 18.07 1.20 3.61
N SER A 16 17.64 0.41 2.63
CA SER A 16 17.27 -0.99 2.80
C SER A 16 18.47 -1.90 2.53
N MET A 17 18.54 -3.01 3.26
CA MET A 17 19.50 -4.08 2.96
C MET A 17 19.07 -4.88 1.74
N LEU A 18 17.80 -4.78 1.33
CA LEU A 18 17.23 -5.53 0.22
C LEU A 18 17.41 -4.79 -1.10
N HIS A 19 17.01 -3.52 -1.15
CA HIS A 19 17.03 -2.76 -2.38
C HIS A 19 16.86 -1.27 -2.09
N GLY A 20 17.86 -0.47 -2.44
CA GLY A 20 17.79 0.99 -2.38
C GLY A 20 17.22 1.56 -1.09
N TRP A 21 16.21 2.40 -1.21
CA TRP A 21 15.46 2.95 -0.10
C TRP A 21 14.29 2.03 0.25
N GLY A 22 13.97 1.95 1.52
CA GLY A 22 12.83 1.18 2.00
C GLY A 22 12.08 1.93 3.09
N VAL A 23 10.95 1.39 3.51
CA VAL A 23 10.13 1.96 4.58
C VAL A 23 10.26 1.06 5.80
N PHE A 24 10.55 1.66 6.94
CA PHE A 24 10.79 0.97 8.20
C PHE A 24 9.89 1.52 9.30
N THR A 25 9.77 0.79 10.38
CA THR A 25 9.10 1.30 11.57
C THR A 25 10.05 1.35 12.75
N SER A 26 10.06 2.46 13.48
CA SER A 26 10.80 2.60 14.74
C SER A 26 9.97 2.21 15.97
N SER A 27 8.71 1.88 15.79
CA SER A 27 7.83 1.43 16.87
C SER A 27 7.06 0.19 16.45
N LYS A 28 6.63 -0.60 17.44
CA LYS A 28 5.84 -1.81 17.21
C LYS A 28 4.52 -1.46 16.51
N ILE A 29 4.15 -2.29 15.52
CA ILE A 29 2.86 -2.20 14.84
C ILE A 29 2.13 -3.53 15.05
N LYS A 30 0.87 -3.47 15.45
CA LYS A 30 0.07 -4.69 15.66
C LYS A 30 -0.65 -5.08 14.39
N LYS A 31 -0.84 -6.37 14.20
CA LYS A 31 -1.68 -6.89 13.12
C LYS A 31 -3.02 -6.15 13.11
N GLY A 32 -3.44 -5.67 11.95
CA GLY A 32 -4.67 -4.93 11.76
C GLY A 32 -4.55 -3.42 11.87
N ASP A 33 -3.42 -2.91 12.41
CA ASP A 33 -3.21 -1.47 12.49
C ASP A 33 -2.96 -0.89 11.11
N ILE A 34 -3.46 0.32 10.89
CA ILE A 34 -3.15 1.09 9.69
C ILE A 34 -1.72 1.58 9.80
N VAL A 35 -0.92 1.28 8.77
CA VAL A 35 0.46 1.73 8.65
C VAL A 35 0.51 3.13 8.06
N GLU A 36 -0.17 3.32 6.95
CA GLU A 36 -0.16 4.59 6.24
C GLU A 36 -1.35 4.67 5.30
N GLU A 37 -1.86 5.90 5.13
CA GLU A 37 -2.82 6.22 4.09
C GLU A 37 -2.18 7.22 3.14
N CYS A 38 -2.21 6.91 1.84
CA CYS A 38 -1.59 7.73 0.80
C CYS A 38 -2.67 8.30 -0.10
N ILE A 39 -2.60 9.60 -0.35
CA ILE A 39 -3.51 10.24 -1.30
C ILE A 39 -3.09 9.91 -2.73
N ILE A 40 -4.08 9.70 -3.60
CA ILE A 40 -3.89 9.70 -5.04
C ILE A 40 -4.34 11.09 -5.51
N PRO A 41 -3.47 11.85 -6.20
CA PRO A 41 -3.82 13.23 -6.61
C PRO A 41 -5.15 13.27 -7.36
N TYR A 42 -5.99 14.24 -7.04
CA TYR A 42 -7.35 14.36 -7.58
C TYR A 42 -7.38 14.35 -9.11
N ASP A 43 -6.42 15.03 -9.73
CA ASP A 43 -6.35 15.14 -11.20
C ASP A 43 -5.59 14.00 -11.87
N MET A 44 -5.10 13.02 -11.09
CA MET A 44 -4.39 11.89 -11.66
C MET A 44 -5.38 10.97 -12.38
N ILE A 45 -5.11 10.69 -13.64
CA ILE A 45 -5.88 9.77 -14.44
C ILE A 45 -5.10 8.46 -14.50
N PRO A 46 -5.75 7.30 -14.32
CA PRO A 46 -5.09 6.01 -14.49
C PRO A 46 -4.41 5.93 -15.85
N THR A 47 -3.17 5.43 -15.89
CA THR A 47 -2.37 5.43 -17.11
C THR A 47 -1.73 4.06 -17.31
N ASN A 48 -1.48 3.74 -18.60
CA ASN A 48 -0.77 2.52 -19.00
C ASN A 48 0.67 2.79 -19.42
N THR A 49 1.20 3.99 -19.14
CA THR A 49 2.59 4.32 -19.46
C THR A 49 3.56 3.36 -18.75
N ASN A 50 4.67 3.06 -19.43
CA ASN A 50 5.74 2.27 -18.83
C ASN A 50 6.67 3.10 -17.94
N ALA A 51 6.51 4.42 -17.90
CA ALA A 51 7.25 5.26 -16.99
C ALA A 51 6.90 4.88 -15.54
N LEU A 52 7.92 4.82 -14.68
CA LEU A 52 7.75 4.50 -13.26
C LEU A 52 7.12 3.14 -13.00
N ILE A 53 7.36 2.17 -13.90
CA ILE A 53 6.73 0.84 -13.82
C ILE A 53 6.92 0.14 -12.47
N ASN A 54 8.04 0.38 -11.79
CA ASN A 54 8.33 -0.25 -10.50
C ASN A 54 7.67 0.46 -9.31
N TYR A 55 6.96 1.56 -9.54
CA TYR A 55 6.35 2.38 -8.49
C TYR A 55 4.83 2.47 -8.60
N ARG A 56 4.27 2.03 -9.72
CA ARG A 56 2.84 2.17 -9.99
C ARG A 56 2.01 1.06 -9.34
N PHE A 57 0.78 1.41 -8.99
CA PHE A 57 -0.22 0.48 -8.48
C PHE A 57 -1.35 0.36 -9.50
N ILE A 58 -2.03 -0.77 -9.55
CA ILE A 58 -3.20 -0.92 -10.41
C ILE A 58 -4.31 0.03 -9.92
N TRP A 59 -5.12 0.50 -10.85
CA TRP A 59 -6.33 1.27 -10.55
C TRP A 59 -7.53 0.31 -10.64
N PRO A 60 -7.98 -0.24 -9.52
CA PRO A 60 -9.06 -1.22 -9.53
C PRO A 60 -10.42 -0.55 -9.69
N ASP A 61 -11.41 -1.30 -10.14
CA ASP A 61 -12.80 -0.84 -10.25
C ASP A 61 -13.57 -0.94 -8.93
N ILE A 62 -13.06 -1.73 -7.99
CA ILE A 62 -13.65 -1.94 -6.68
C ILE A 62 -12.51 -2.21 -5.67
N SER A 63 -12.71 -1.88 -4.40
CA SER A 63 -11.69 -2.19 -3.39
C SER A 63 -11.49 -3.71 -3.29
N PHE A 64 -10.28 -4.13 -2.94
CA PHE A 64 -9.97 -5.56 -2.82
C PHE A 64 -10.78 -6.22 -1.71
N LYS A 65 -11.01 -5.51 -0.62
CA LYS A 65 -11.83 -6.00 0.49
C LYS A 65 -13.27 -6.24 0.05
N ALA A 66 -13.86 -5.27 -0.66
CA ALA A 66 -15.22 -5.39 -1.15
C ALA A 66 -15.35 -6.51 -2.17
N ALA A 67 -14.37 -6.66 -3.08
CA ALA A 67 -14.37 -7.74 -4.05
C ALA A 67 -14.34 -9.11 -3.37
N LYS A 68 -13.52 -9.26 -2.34
CA LYS A 68 -13.43 -10.49 -1.55
C LYS A 68 -14.75 -10.82 -0.85
N GLU A 69 -15.38 -9.82 -0.24
CA GLU A 69 -16.65 -9.99 0.45
C GLU A 69 -17.79 -10.37 -0.51
N LEU A 70 -17.76 -9.85 -1.72
CA LEU A 70 -18.77 -10.12 -2.75
C LEU A 70 -18.49 -11.37 -3.59
N GLY A 71 -17.29 -11.93 -3.47
CA GLY A 71 -16.89 -13.10 -4.25
C GLY A 71 -16.70 -12.79 -5.74
N VAL A 72 -16.27 -11.58 -6.07
CA VAL A 72 -16.03 -11.15 -7.46
C VAL A 72 -14.55 -10.85 -7.68
N ASP A 73 -14.12 -10.92 -8.95
CA ASP A 73 -12.76 -10.56 -9.33
C ASP A 73 -12.64 -9.05 -9.49
N VAL A 74 -11.47 -8.53 -9.14
CA VAL A 74 -11.14 -7.12 -9.39
C VAL A 74 -10.75 -6.95 -10.85
N GLN A 75 -11.38 -5.98 -11.52
CA GLN A 75 -10.96 -5.51 -12.83
C GLN A 75 -10.18 -4.22 -12.64
N PHE A 76 -9.30 -3.87 -13.56
CA PHE A 76 -8.57 -2.62 -13.47
C PHE A 76 -8.51 -1.90 -14.83
N SER A 77 -8.44 -0.57 -14.79
CA SER A 77 -8.47 0.27 -15.99
C SER A 77 -7.14 0.98 -16.27
N GLY A 78 -6.15 0.81 -15.43
CA GLY A 78 -4.84 1.45 -15.59
C GLY A 78 -4.06 1.40 -14.31
N TYR A 79 -3.18 2.39 -14.11
CA TYR A 79 -2.27 2.45 -12.98
C TYR A 79 -2.29 3.83 -12.34
N CYS A 80 -1.89 3.89 -11.09
CA CYS A 80 -1.78 5.15 -10.33
C CYS A 80 -0.51 5.14 -9.50
N LEU A 81 -0.14 6.30 -8.97
CA LEU A 81 0.98 6.46 -8.05
C LEU A 81 0.45 7.09 -6.75
N PRO A 82 0.38 6.32 -5.66
CA PRO A 82 0.04 6.91 -4.37
C PRO A 82 1.17 7.80 -3.87
N LEU A 83 0.83 8.94 -3.29
CA LEU A 83 1.79 9.86 -2.67
C LEU A 83 2.02 9.47 -1.21
N GLY A 84 3.18 9.85 -0.68
CA GLY A 84 3.64 9.42 0.63
C GLY A 84 4.71 8.35 0.46
N PHE A 85 4.73 7.35 1.32
CA PHE A 85 5.70 6.25 1.21
C PHE A 85 5.21 5.10 0.34
N GLY A 86 3.99 5.18 -0.18
CA GLY A 86 3.31 4.08 -0.86
C GLY A 86 4.10 3.41 -1.99
N SER A 87 4.83 4.20 -2.77
CA SER A 87 5.61 3.70 -3.89
C SER A 87 7.06 3.34 -3.49
N ILE A 88 7.41 3.41 -2.21
CA ILE A 88 8.77 3.15 -1.72
C ILE A 88 8.89 1.79 -1.05
N TYR A 89 7.80 1.20 -0.57
CA TYR A 89 7.84 -0.12 0.07
C TYR A 89 8.47 -1.15 -0.87
N ASN A 90 9.39 -1.95 -0.33
CA ASN A 90 10.01 -3.02 -1.10
C ASN A 90 9.14 -4.26 -1.16
N HIS A 91 9.40 -5.10 -2.15
CA HIS A 91 8.66 -6.34 -2.38
C HIS A 91 9.15 -7.48 -1.49
N SER A 92 8.23 -8.32 -1.06
CA SER A 92 8.54 -9.61 -0.44
C SER A 92 7.43 -10.61 -0.77
N GLU A 93 7.80 -11.87 -0.95
CA GLU A 93 6.84 -12.97 -1.07
C GLU A 93 6.29 -13.37 0.30
N ASP A 94 6.93 -12.90 1.39
CA ASP A 94 6.45 -13.05 2.77
C ASP A 94 6.20 -11.66 3.37
N PRO A 95 5.13 -10.96 2.94
CA PRO A 95 4.89 -9.58 3.31
C PRO A 95 4.40 -9.43 4.75
N ASN A 96 4.60 -8.25 5.33
CA ASN A 96 4.05 -7.89 6.64
C ASN A 96 2.99 -6.80 6.55
N ILE A 97 2.82 -6.19 5.38
CA ILE A 97 1.72 -5.25 5.13
C ILE A 97 1.01 -5.61 3.84
N ASP A 98 -0.19 -5.07 3.68
CA ASP A 98 -0.97 -5.19 2.46
C ASP A 98 -1.67 -3.87 2.21
N TRP A 99 -2.24 -3.69 1.03
CA TRP A 99 -2.87 -2.45 0.64
C TRP A 99 -4.27 -2.65 0.10
N ASP A 100 -5.08 -1.62 0.25
CA ASP A 100 -6.38 -1.53 -0.38
C ASP A 100 -6.63 -0.08 -0.78
N ILE A 101 -7.66 0.16 -1.54
CA ILE A 101 -7.97 1.48 -2.06
C ILE A 101 -9.39 1.88 -1.70
N ASP A 102 -9.55 3.12 -1.24
CA ASP A 102 -10.85 3.79 -1.13
C ASP A 102 -10.99 4.66 -2.37
N LEU A 103 -11.80 4.20 -3.31
CA LEU A 103 -11.97 4.88 -4.60
C LEU A 103 -12.70 6.21 -4.45
N SER A 104 -13.62 6.33 -3.50
CA SER A 104 -14.39 7.56 -3.30
C SER A 104 -13.52 8.67 -2.69
N GLU A 105 -12.64 8.33 -1.76
CA GLU A 105 -11.71 9.29 -1.14
C GLU A 105 -10.39 9.41 -1.90
N ARG A 106 -10.11 8.51 -2.86
CA ARG A 106 -8.86 8.42 -3.61
C ARG A 106 -7.67 8.27 -2.67
N VAL A 107 -7.78 7.29 -1.80
CA VAL A 107 -6.78 6.99 -0.77
C VAL A 107 -6.39 5.53 -0.87
N VAL A 108 -5.09 5.25 -0.87
CA VAL A 108 -4.54 3.91 -0.71
C VAL A 108 -4.18 3.71 0.76
N GLN A 109 -4.70 2.64 1.36
CA GLN A 109 -4.47 2.33 2.76
C GLN A 109 -3.56 1.11 2.86
N PHE A 110 -2.48 1.23 3.62
CA PHE A 110 -1.59 0.13 3.96
C PHE A 110 -1.86 -0.32 5.38
N THR A 111 -2.03 -1.63 5.58
CA THR A 111 -2.41 -2.24 6.85
C THR A 111 -1.45 -3.37 7.19
N ALA A 112 -1.09 -3.50 8.46
CA ALA A 112 -0.27 -4.61 8.94
C ALA A 112 -1.06 -5.92 8.89
N ILE A 113 -0.49 -6.95 8.28
CA ILE A 113 -1.11 -8.29 8.20
C ILE A 113 -0.53 -9.26 9.22
N LYS A 114 0.45 -8.83 9.98
CA LYS A 114 1.01 -9.52 11.14
C LYS A 114 1.62 -8.49 12.08
N ASP A 115 1.98 -8.92 13.29
CA ASP A 115 2.69 -8.06 14.22
C ASP A 115 4.07 -7.72 13.65
N ILE A 116 4.46 -6.46 13.75
CA ILE A 116 5.72 -5.95 13.21
C ILE A 116 6.51 -5.34 14.37
N LYS A 117 7.78 -5.73 14.50
CA LYS A 117 8.65 -5.24 15.56
C LYS A 117 9.31 -3.93 15.16
N ALA A 118 9.65 -3.13 16.15
CA ALA A 118 10.48 -1.94 15.93
C ALA A 118 11.77 -2.33 15.22
N GLY A 119 12.13 -1.58 14.20
CA GLY A 119 13.33 -1.83 13.38
C GLY A 119 13.10 -2.67 12.14
N GLU A 120 11.94 -3.31 11.99
CA GLU A 120 11.66 -4.11 10.81
C GLU A 120 11.33 -3.24 9.60
N GLU A 121 11.70 -3.74 8.42
CA GLU A 121 11.27 -3.14 7.15
C GLU A 121 9.83 -3.55 6.84
N LEU A 122 9.07 -2.61 6.31
CA LEU A 122 7.69 -2.82 5.87
C LEU A 122 7.72 -3.27 4.40
N LEU A 123 7.15 -4.45 4.14
CA LEU A 123 7.24 -5.12 2.85
C LEU A 123 5.87 -5.59 2.41
N PHE A 124 5.55 -5.45 1.12
CA PHE A 124 4.33 -6.01 0.58
C PHE A 124 4.60 -6.80 -0.69
N ASN A 125 3.65 -7.64 -1.08
CA ASN A 125 3.76 -8.40 -2.33
C ASN A 125 3.17 -7.56 -3.46
N TYR A 126 3.99 -7.17 -4.41
CA TYR A 126 3.59 -6.32 -5.54
C TYR A 126 2.53 -6.97 -6.44
N GLU A 127 2.50 -8.30 -6.47
CA GLU A 127 1.70 -9.04 -7.44
C GLU A 127 0.37 -9.52 -6.90
N SER A 128 0.22 -9.55 -5.57
CA SER A 128 -0.91 -10.25 -4.97
C SER A 128 -1.41 -9.56 -3.70
N PRO A 129 -2.13 -8.46 -3.82
CA PRO A 129 -2.77 -7.82 -2.66
C PRO A 129 -3.71 -8.80 -1.94
N LEU A 130 -3.83 -8.63 -0.63
CA LEU A 130 -4.69 -9.47 0.23
C LEU A 130 -4.31 -10.94 0.24
N VAL A 131 -3.03 -11.25 0.05
CA VAL A 131 -2.56 -12.64 -0.11
C VAL A 131 -2.79 -13.49 1.13
N ASN A 132 -2.53 -12.98 2.31
CA ASN A 132 -2.47 -13.79 3.54
C ASN A 132 -3.42 -13.30 4.63
N HIS A 133 -4.55 -12.81 4.23
CA HIS A 133 -5.57 -12.35 5.18
C HIS A 133 -6.51 -13.45 5.61
#